data_fd724e76c6f60bbffaa3759e4260305d
#
_entry.id   fd724e76c6f60bbffaa3759e4260305d
#
_cell.length_a   1.000
_cell.length_b   1.000
_cell.length_c   1.000
_cell.angle_alpha   90.00
_cell.angle_beta   90.00
_cell.angle_gamma   90.00
#
_symmetry.space_group_name_H-M   'P 1'
#
loop_
_entity.id
_entity.type
_entity.pdbx_description
1 polymer ?
#
loop_
_entity_poly.entity_id
_entity_poly.type
_entity_poly.pdbx_seq_one_letter_code
_entity_poly.pdbx_strand_id
1 'polypeptide(L)'
;DKQQDFVLSINETDIAVVKQIAPGTEKAELLQTAQTIEQTLRSELFVKTVIGISTVAGHLRELADAYKEAQVAIEVGKVFETEKTIINYENLGIGRLIYQLPTTLCEIFLSEVFKKNSIDTLDQETLFTINKFFENNLNVSETSRKLFVHRNTLVYRLEKIKKLTGLDLREFD
;
A
#
# COMPACT_ATOMS: atom_id res chain seq x y z
N ASP A 1 -14.37 -21.51 12.75
CA ASP A 1 -14.61 -22.85 13.31
C ASP A 1 -13.40 -23.24 14.14
N LYS A 2 -13.57 -23.42 15.47
CA LYS A 2 -12.44 -23.60 16.40
C LYS A 2 -11.57 -24.85 16.15
N GLN A 3 -11.94 -25.72 15.22
CA GLN A 3 -11.21 -26.96 14.91
C GLN A 3 -10.47 -26.94 13.58
N GLN A 4 -10.60 -25.90 12.77
CA GLN A 4 -10.07 -25.86 11.42
C GLN A 4 -9.17 -24.64 11.15
N ASP A 5 -9.13 -23.67 12.06
CA ASP A 5 -8.28 -22.48 11.94
C ASP A 5 -7.07 -22.61 12.87
N PHE A 6 -5.91 -22.21 12.40
CA PHE A 6 -4.67 -22.22 13.18
C PHE A 6 -4.21 -20.79 13.41
N VAL A 7 -3.84 -20.50 14.66
CA VAL A 7 -3.24 -19.23 15.05
C VAL A 7 -1.82 -19.52 15.53
N LEU A 8 -0.86 -18.91 14.88
CA LEU A 8 0.56 -19.12 15.11
C LEU A 8 1.20 -17.80 15.54
N SER A 9 1.82 -17.79 16.72
CA SER A 9 2.72 -16.69 17.10
C SER A 9 4.04 -16.86 16.36
N ILE A 10 4.36 -15.91 15.50
CA ILE A 10 5.61 -15.95 14.71
C ILE A 10 6.74 -15.28 15.50
N ASN A 11 6.45 -14.14 16.10
CA ASN A 11 7.35 -13.40 16.98
C ASN A 11 6.55 -12.56 17.98
N GLU A 12 7.17 -11.60 18.66
CA GLU A 12 6.53 -10.76 19.68
C GLU A 12 5.44 -9.85 19.13
N THR A 13 5.51 -9.50 17.83
CA THR A 13 4.61 -8.54 17.17
C THR A 13 3.73 -9.16 16.11
N ASP A 14 4.09 -10.34 15.59
CA ASP A 14 3.46 -10.93 14.42
C ASP A 14 2.74 -12.24 14.74
N ILE A 15 1.49 -12.29 14.33
CA ILE A 15 0.63 -13.48 14.43
C ILE A 15 0.18 -13.87 13.03
N ALA A 16 0.36 -15.12 12.66
CA ALA A 16 -0.20 -15.70 11.45
C ALA A 16 -1.48 -16.47 11.75
N VAL A 17 -2.50 -16.22 10.94
CA VAL A 17 -3.77 -16.95 11.00
C VAL A 17 -3.91 -17.76 9.71
N VAL A 18 -3.97 -19.08 9.84
CA VAL A 18 -4.30 -19.99 8.74
C VAL A 18 -5.78 -20.35 8.89
N LYS A 19 -6.60 -19.81 7.99
CA LYS A 19 -8.03 -20.02 7.99
C LYS A 19 -8.43 -21.01 6.91
N GLN A 20 -9.12 -22.07 7.28
CA GLN A 20 -9.76 -22.95 6.32
C GLN A 20 -11.00 -22.27 5.73
N ILE A 21 -11.10 -22.29 4.41
CA ILE A 21 -12.23 -21.74 3.67
C ILE A 21 -12.86 -22.82 2.78
N ALA A 22 -14.14 -22.71 2.53
CA ALA A 22 -14.84 -23.58 1.59
C ALA A 22 -14.46 -23.28 0.14
N PRO A 23 -14.44 -24.27 -0.76
CA PRO A 23 -14.27 -23.98 -2.18
C PRO A 23 -15.35 -23.01 -2.67
N GLY A 24 -14.93 -21.96 -3.39
CA GLY A 24 -15.85 -20.94 -3.90
C GLY A 24 -16.17 -19.80 -2.91
N THR A 25 -15.53 -19.75 -1.75
CA THR A 25 -15.63 -18.59 -0.83
C THR A 25 -15.29 -17.30 -1.57
N GLU A 26 -16.16 -16.31 -1.51
CA GLU A 26 -15.95 -15.03 -2.18
C GLU A 26 -14.91 -14.18 -1.45
N LYS A 27 -14.17 -13.38 -2.22
CA LYS A 27 -13.15 -12.44 -1.66
C LYS A 27 -13.74 -11.47 -0.64
N ALA A 28 -15.00 -11.08 -0.81
CA ALA A 28 -15.71 -10.22 0.13
C ALA A 28 -15.84 -10.84 1.53
N GLU A 29 -16.06 -12.14 1.61
CA GLU A 29 -16.17 -12.88 2.88
C GLU A 29 -14.82 -12.94 3.61
N LEU A 30 -13.72 -13.13 2.87
CA LEU A 30 -12.37 -13.10 3.43
C LEU A 30 -12.06 -11.72 4.01
N LEU A 31 -12.40 -10.68 3.28
CA LEU A 31 -12.22 -9.30 3.74
C LEU A 31 -13.07 -9.01 4.98
N GLN A 32 -14.30 -9.45 5.00
CA GLN A 32 -15.20 -9.29 6.17
C GLN A 32 -14.64 -10.02 7.40
N THR A 33 -14.05 -11.20 7.22
CA THR A 33 -13.39 -11.92 8.31
C THR A 33 -12.22 -11.11 8.87
N ALA A 34 -11.36 -10.57 8.02
CA ALA A 34 -10.23 -9.73 8.44
C ALA A 34 -10.71 -8.46 9.16
N GLN A 35 -11.78 -7.82 8.65
CA GLN A 35 -12.40 -6.66 9.30
C GLN A 35 -12.91 -6.99 10.70
N THR A 36 -13.55 -8.14 10.85
CA THR A 36 -14.06 -8.59 12.17
C THR A 36 -12.90 -8.80 13.15
N ILE A 37 -11.79 -9.41 12.70
CA ILE A 37 -10.59 -9.61 13.53
C ILE A 37 -10.00 -8.26 13.93
N GLU A 38 -9.79 -7.34 12.98
CA GLU A 38 -9.23 -6.00 13.26
C GLU A 38 -10.09 -5.23 14.25
N GLN A 39 -11.41 -5.21 14.02
CA GLN A 39 -12.34 -4.50 14.89
C GLN A 39 -12.37 -5.08 16.31
N THR A 40 -12.35 -6.41 16.45
CA THR A 40 -12.31 -7.08 17.76
C THR A 40 -11.03 -6.74 18.50
N LEU A 41 -9.86 -6.86 17.85
CA LEU A 41 -8.58 -6.51 18.46
C LEU A 41 -8.53 -5.04 18.89
N ARG A 42 -9.07 -4.16 18.08
CA ARG A 42 -9.10 -2.73 18.35
C ARG A 42 -10.07 -2.36 19.47
N SER A 43 -11.28 -2.95 19.49
CA SER A 43 -12.32 -2.58 20.46
C SER A 43 -12.14 -3.26 21.82
N GLU A 44 -11.71 -4.52 21.85
CA GLU A 44 -11.61 -5.29 23.08
C GLU A 44 -10.21 -5.25 23.71
N LEU A 45 -9.16 -5.20 22.86
CA LEU A 45 -7.78 -5.22 23.34
C LEU A 45 -7.05 -3.89 23.18
N PHE A 46 -7.69 -2.90 22.55
CA PHE A 46 -7.10 -1.58 22.24
C PHE A 46 -5.80 -1.65 21.42
N VAL A 47 -5.62 -2.72 20.63
CA VAL A 47 -4.45 -2.94 19.81
C VAL A 47 -4.73 -2.51 18.38
N LYS A 48 -3.86 -1.65 17.84
CA LYS A 48 -3.86 -1.33 16.39
C LYS A 48 -3.09 -2.40 15.64
N THR A 49 -3.74 -3.02 14.67
CA THR A 49 -3.12 -4.07 13.85
C THR A 49 -3.17 -3.71 12.37
N VAL A 50 -2.20 -4.24 11.62
CA VAL A 50 -2.23 -4.25 10.16
C VAL A 50 -2.32 -5.71 9.73
N ILE A 51 -3.27 -6.02 8.85
CA ILE A 51 -3.54 -7.39 8.40
C ILE A 51 -3.20 -7.50 6.92
N GLY A 52 -2.28 -8.38 6.58
CA GLY A 52 -2.01 -8.81 5.21
C GLY A 52 -2.79 -10.07 4.88
N ILE A 53 -3.45 -10.09 3.74
CA ILE A 53 -4.18 -11.25 3.23
C ILE A 53 -3.44 -11.78 2.00
N SER A 54 -3.06 -13.05 2.02
CA SER A 54 -2.44 -13.76 0.88
C SER A 54 -3.47 -14.17 -0.17
N THR A 55 -2.99 -14.74 -1.26
CA THR A 55 -3.80 -15.58 -2.14
C THR A 55 -4.23 -16.85 -1.41
N VAL A 56 -5.27 -17.50 -1.96
CA VAL A 56 -5.77 -18.77 -1.39
C VAL A 56 -4.80 -19.90 -1.73
N ALA A 57 -4.30 -20.58 -0.71
CA ALA A 57 -3.47 -21.76 -0.87
C ALA A 57 -4.35 -22.99 -1.10
N GLY A 58 -4.12 -23.74 -2.20
CA GLY A 58 -4.84 -24.97 -2.52
C GLY A 58 -4.29 -26.19 -1.76
N HIS A 59 -3.05 -26.11 -1.30
CA HIS A 59 -2.35 -27.20 -0.62
C HIS A 59 -1.48 -26.68 0.53
N LEU A 60 -1.24 -27.53 1.54
CA LEU A 60 -0.39 -27.20 2.68
C LEU A 60 1.04 -26.79 2.28
N ARG A 61 1.54 -27.28 1.15
CA ARG A 61 2.89 -26.93 0.65
C ARG A 61 2.99 -25.46 0.25
N GLU A 62 1.88 -24.82 -0.09
CA GLU A 62 1.81 -23.42 -0.54
C GLU A 62 1.70 -22.44 0.64
N LEU A 63 1.52 -22.93 1.88
CA LEU A 63 1.35 -22.03 3.04
C LEU A 63 2.57 -21.15 3.30
N ALA A 64 3.79 -21.63 3.03
CA ALA A 64 4.99 -20.83 3.18
C ALA A 64 5.03 -19.63 2.21
N ASP A 65 4.59 -19.85 0.98
CA ASP A 65 4.52 -18.80 -0.03
C ASP A 65 3.34 -17.85 0.24
N ALA A 66 2.19 -18.39 0.65
CA ALA A 66 1.05 -17.58 1.10
C ALA A 66 1.43 -16.68 2.30
N TYR A 67 2.22 -17.17 3.26
CA TYR A 67 2.72 -16.36 4.36
C TYR A 67 3.62 -15.22 3.87
N LYS A 68 4.53 -15.48 2.92
CA LYS A 68 5.37 -14.43 2.31
C LYS A 68 4.53 -13.40 1.57
N GLU A 69 3.50 -13.83 0.84
CA GLU A 69 2.57 -12.91 0.19
C GLU A 69 1.86 -11.98 1.18
N ALA A 70 1.40 -12.52 2.31
CA ALA A 70 0.77 -11.72 3.37
C ALA A 70 1.77 -10.71 3.99
N GLN A 71 3.04 -11.10 4.18
CA GLN A 71 4.09 -10.18 4.62
C GLN A 71 4.35 -9.09 3.58
N VAL A 72 4.49 -9.44 2.30
CA VAL A 72 4.65 -8.46 1.21
C VAL A 72 3.45 -7.51 1.17
N ALA A 73 2.23 -8.00 1.39
CA ALA A 73 1.05 -7.16 1.45
C ALA A 73 1.17 -6.09 2.55
N ILE A 74 1.62 -6.47 3.74
CA ILE A 74 1.84 -5.52 4.84
C ILE A 74 2.94 -4.51 4.49
N GLU A 75 4.09 -4.95 3.99
CA GLU A 75 5.22 -4.08 3.67
C GLU A 75 4.90 -3.08 2.56
N VAL A 76 4.32 -3.56 1.47
CA VAL A 76 3.88 -2.69 0.34
C VAL A 76 2.75 -1.76 0.79
N GLY A 77 1.81 -2.26 1.59
CA GLY A 77 0.71 -1.46 2.10
C GLY A 77 1.18 -0.31 2.99
N LYS A 78 2.20 -0.51 3.82
CA LYS A 78 2.80 0.57 4.63
C LYS A 78 3.34 1.72 3.76
N VAL A 79 3.81 1.42 2.56
CA VAL A 79 4.38 2.43 1.65
C VAL A 79 3.31 3.13 0.82
N PHE A 80 2.38 2.36 0.23
CA PHE A 80 1.42 2.87 -0.77
C PHE A 80 0.02 3.15 -0.21
N GLU A 81 -0.37 2.48 0.87
CA GLU A 81 -1.72 2.54 1.44
C GLU A 81 -1.69 2.82 2.95
N THR A 82 -1.00 3.88 3.33
CA THR A 82 -0.68 4.22 4.74
C THR A 82 -1.88 4.33 5.68
N GLU A 83 -3.08 4.51 5.15
CA GLU A 83 -4.31 4.61 5.95
C GLU A 83 -5.07 3.28 6.06
N LYS A 84 -4.74 2.28 5.24
CA LYS A 84 -5.42 0.97 5.28
C LYS A 84 -4.80 0.06 6.31
N THR A 85 -5.65 -0.55 7.12
CA THR A 85 -5.27 -1.56 8.12
C THR A 85 -5.40 -2.99 7.59
N ILE A 86 -6.07 -3.20 6.46
CA ILE A 86 -6.27 -4.51 5.83
C ILE A 86 -5.85 -4.41 4.37
N ILE A 87 -4.82 -5.18 4.01
CA ILE A 87 -4.20 -5.15 2.69
C ILE A 87 -4.24 -6.56 2.09
N ASN A 88 -4.85 -6.68 0.90
CA ASN A 88 -4.88 -7.93 0.17
C ASN A 88 -3.77 -7.95 -0.89
N TYR A 89 -2.95 -9.00 -0.89
CA TYR A 89 -1.84 -9.18 -1.83
C TYR A 89 -2.27 -9.08 -3.29
N GLU A 90 -3.43 -9.62 -3.64
CA GLU A 90 -3.95 -9.56 -5.01
C GLU A 90 -4.26 -8.12 -5.49
N ASN A 91 -4.52 -7.22 -4.54
CA ASN A 91 -4.89 -5.83 -4.85
C ASN A 91 -3.70 -4.87 -4.93
N LEU A 92 -2.49 -5.34 -4.66
CA LEU A 92 -1.28 -4.50 -4.67
C LEU A 92 -0.89 -3.99 -6.06
N GLY A 93 -1.39 -4.61 -7.12
CA GLY A 93 -1.10 -4.21 -8.48
C GLY A 93 0.40 -4.12 -8.76
N ILE A 94 0.83 -2.98 -9.30
CA ILE A 94 2.23 -2.71 -9.62
C ILE A 94 3.12 -2.62 -8.37
N GLY A 95 2.57 -2.32 -7.20
CA GLY A 95 3.32 -2.18 -5.95
C GLY A 95 4.12 -3.44 -5.61
N ARG A 96 3.56 -4.65 -5.82
CA ARG A 96 4.28 -5.91 -5.58
C ARG A 96 5.43 -6.15 -6.56
N LEU A 97 5.33 -5.62 -7.79
CA LEU A 97 6.43 -5.71 -8.77
C LEU A 97 7.57 -4.78 -8.35
N ILE A 98 7.25 -3.54 -8.00
CA ILE A 98 8.24 -2.57 -7.53
C ILE A 98 8.94 -3.08 -6.26
N TYR A 99 8.20 -3.67 -5.32
CA TYR A 99 8.77 -4.24 -4.10
C TYR A 99 9.80 -5.35 -4.36
N GLN A 100 9.65 -6.11 -5.45
CA GLN A 100 10.57 -7.20 -5.83
C GLN A 100 11.80 -6.71 -6.60
N LEU A 101 11.85 -5.43 -7.02
CA LEU A 101 12.99 -4.90 -7.74
C LEU A 101 14.21 -4.78 -6.79
N PRO A 102 15.42 -5.13 -7.26
CA PRO A 102 16.64 -4.84 -6.53
C PRO A 102 16.78 -3.34 -6.26
N THR A 103 17.18 -2.96 -5.05
CA THR A 103 17.37 -1.56 -4.64
C THR A 103 18.28 -0.81 -5.62
N THR A 104 19.35 -1.46 -6.09
CA THR A 104 20.27 -0.88 -7.08
C THR A 104 19.57 -0.50 -8.39
N LEU A 105 18.62 -1.30 -8.85
CA LEU A 105 17.84 -0.98 -10.05
C LEU A 105 16.93 0.22 -9.81
N CYS A 106 16.30 0.29 -8.63
CA CYS A 106 15.49 1.45 -8.24
C CYS A 106 16.32 2.72 -8.17
N GLU A 107 17.53 2.67 -7.59
CA GLU A 107 18.46 3.81 -7.53
C GLU A 107 18.90 4.28 -8.92
N ILE A 108 19.24 3.36 -9.82
CA ILE A 108 19.57 3.69 -11.20
C ILE A 108 18.39 4.39 -11.87
N PHE A 109 17.19 3.81 -11.79
CA PHE A 109 15.98 4.39 -12.37
C PHE A 109 15.71 5.79 -11.83
N LEU A 110 15.76 5.96 -10.50
CA LEU A 110 15.57 7.27 -9.88
C LEU A 110 16.60 8.30 -10.34
N SER A 111 17.87 7.89 -10.51
CA SER A 111 18.92 8.79 -11.00
C SER A 111 18.71 9.20 -12.47
N GLU A 112 18.15 8.31 -13.29
CA GLU A 112 17.79 8.61 -14.68
C GLU A 112 16.59 9.55 -14.78
N VAL A 113 15.58 9.34 -13.94
CA VAL A 113 14.35 10.14 -13.92
C VAL A 113 14.62 11.53 -13.32
N PHE A 114 15.33 11.60 -12.20
CA PHE A 114 15.62 12.85 -11.48
C PHE A 114 17.00 13.41 -11.84
N LYS A 115 17.25 13.63 -13.12
CA LYS A 115 18.55 14.07 -13.66
C LYS A 115 19.19 15.31 -13.00
N LYS A 116 18.38 16.21 -12.43
CA LYS A 116 18.84 17.50 -11.90
C LYS A 116 18.89 17.59 -10.39
N ASN A 117 17.98 16.94 -9.70
CA ASN A 117 17.86 16.99 -8.25
C ASN A 117 17.43 15.62 -7.73
N SER A 118 18.10 15.13 -6.69
CA SER A 118 17.65 13.89 -6.00
C SER A 118 16.25 14.09 -5.44
N ILE A 119 15.46 13.01 -5.41
CA ILE A 119 14.15 12.96 -4.78
C ILE A 119 14.21 13.41 -3.30
N ASP A 120 15.35 13.20 -2.64
CA ASP A 120 15.60 13.60 -1.25
C ASP A 120 15.61 15.12 -1.05
N THR A 121 15.70 15.90 -2.15
CA THR A 121 15.63 17.36 -2.08
C THR A 121 14.20 17.90 -2.08
N LEU A 122 13.21 17.03 -2.31
CA LEU A 122 11.80 17.42 -2.26
C LEU A 122 11.34 17.56 -0.80
N ASP A 123 10.79 18.71 -0.47
CA ASP A 123 10.19 18.93 0.84
C ASP A 123 8.91 18.10 1.04
N GLN A 124 8.52 17.91 2.29
CA GLN A 124 7.34 17.11 2.64
C GLN A 124 6.04 17.66 2.03
N GLU A 125 5.92 18.98 1.89
CA GLU A 125 4.75 19.62 1.27
C GLU A 125 4.66 19.24 -0.22
N THR A 126 5.79 19.21 -0.90
CA THR A 126 5.90 18.79 -2.31
C THR A 126 5.51 17.32 -2.48
N LEU A 127 6.09 16.43 -1.67
CA LEU A 127 5.76 14.99 -1.69
C LEU A 127 4.28 14.75 -1.37
N PHE A 128 3.74 15.44 -0.37
CA PHE A 128 2.32 15.35 -0.03
C PHE A 128 1.41 15.84 -1.18
N THR A 129 1.81 16.92 -1.85
CA THR A 129 1.07 17.43 -3.03
C THR A 129 1.09 16.42 -4.17
N ILE A 130 2.23 15.79 -4.44
CA ILE A 130 2.38 14.73 -5.46
C ILE A 130 1.45 13.56 -5.14
N ASN A 131 1.52 13.02 -3.93
CA ASN A 131 0.69 11.90 -3.51
C ASN A 131 -0.79 12.20 -3.65
N LYS A 132 -1.24 13.36 -3.15
CA LYS A 132 -2.65 13.77 -3.26
C LYS A 132 -3.09 14.00 -4.70
N PHE A 133 -2.18 14.41 -5.59
CA PHE A 133 -2.50 14.58 -7.00
C PHE A 133 -2.73 13.22 -7.69
N PHE A 134 -1.90 12.22 -7.40
CA PHE A 134 -2.09 10.84 -7.88
C PHE A 134 -3.34 10.19 -7.28
N GLU A 135 -3.58 10.30 -5.97
CA GLU A 135 -4.78 9.77 -5.30
C GLU A 135 -6.09 10.29 -5.90
N ASN A 136 -6.07 11.51 -6.46
CA ASN A 136 -7.23 12.13 -7.09
C ASN A 136 -7.18 12.03 -8.63
N ASN A 137 -6.54 10.99 -9.17
CA ASN A 137 -6.48 10.70 -10.60
C ASN A 137 -6.02 11.89 -11.45
N LEU A 138 -5.01 12.62 -10.99
CA LEU A 138 -4.42 13.79 -11.65
C LEU A 138 -5.44 14.93 -11.89
N ASN A 139 -6.51 14.97 -11.13
CA ASN A 139 -7.56 15.98 -11.24
C ASN A 139 -7.23 17.21 -10.38
N VAL A 140 -6.83 18.31 -11.04
CA VAL A 140 -6.45 19.56 -10.37
C VAL A 140 -7.55 20.11 -9.47
N SER A 141 -8.81 20.07 -9.91
CA SER A 141 -9.93 20.65 -9.14
C SER A 141 -10.26 19.82 -7.90
N GLU A 142 -10.22 18.49 -8.02
CA GLU A 142 -10.45 17.59 -6.89
C GLU A 142 -9.30 17.68 -5.88
N THR A 143 -8.06 17.62 -6.37
CA THR A 143 -6.87 17.72 -5.53
C THR A 143 -6.82 19.03 -4.77
N SER A 144 -7.13 20.17 -5.41
CA SER A 144 -7.15 21.47 -4.73
C SER A 144 -8.17 21.51 -3.59
N ARG A 145 -9.36 20.92 -3.77
CA ARG A 145 -10.36 20.76 -2.71
C ARG A 145 -9.87 19.91 -1.56
N LYS A 146 -9.24 18.76 -1.86
CA LYS A 146 -8.70 17.85 -0.84
C LYS A 146 -7.52 18.44 -0.07
N LEU A 147 -6.73 19.27 -0.71
CA LEU A 147 -5.62 20.00 -0.08
C LEU A 147 -6.05 21.29 0.62
N PHE A 148 -7.34 21.68 0.52
CA PHE A 148 -7.87 22.93 1.05
C PHE A 148 -7.12 24.17 0.51
N VAL A 149 -6.71 24.13 -0.76
CA VAL A 149 -6.03 25.27 -1.41
C VAL A 149 -6.81 25.73 -2.63
N HIS A 150 -6.58 26.99 -3.04
CA HIS A 150 -7.14 27.49 -4.30
C HIS A 150 -6.51 26.75 -5.49
N ARG A 151 -7.30 26.55 -6.57
CA ARG A 151 -6.84 25.86 -7.78
C ARG A 151 -5.52 26.43 -8.33
N ASN A 152 -5.40 27.76 -8.36
CA ASN A 152 -4.19 28.42 -8.87
C ASN A 152 -2.96 28.13 -8.00
N THR A 153 -3.14 27.98 -6.68
CA THR A 153 -2.07 27.57 -5.76
C THR A 153 -1.59 26.16 -6.09
N LEU A 154 -2.51 25.23 -6.37
CA LEU A 154 -2.11 23.88 -6.78
C LEU A 154 -1.37 23.91 -8.13
N VAL A 155 -1.87 24.65 -9.12
CA VAL A 155 -1.18 24.80 -10.41
C VAL A 155 0.23 25.34 -10.21
N TYR A 156 0.41 26.35 -9.37
CA TYR A 156 1.74 26.88 -9.03
C TYR A 156 2.64 25.81 -8.39
N ARG A 157 2.10 24.99 -7.47
CA ARG A 157 2.86 23.87 -6.87
C ARG A 157 3.27 22.86 -7.92
N LEU A 158 2.38 22.47 -8.85
CA LEU A 158 2.71 21.54 -9.94
C LEU A 158 3.79 22.12 -10.88
N GLU A 159 3.74 23.42 -11.19
CA GLU A 159 4.82 24.07 -11.94
C GLU A 159 6.15 24.11 -11.18
N LYS A 160 6.12 24.31 -9.86
CA LYS A 160 7.31 24.20 -9.00
C LYS A 160 7.89 22.79 -9.06
N ILE A 161 7.03 21.76 -8.96
CA ILE A 161 7.44 20.35 -9.07
C ILE A 161 8.11 20.08 -10.41
N LYS A 162 7.48 20.50 -11.52
CA LYS A 162 8.07 20.39 -12.87
C LYS A 162 9.46 21.04 -12.97
N LYS A 163 9.64 22.22 -12.37
CA LYS A 163 10.94 22.89 -12.35
C LYS A 163 12.00 22.15 -11.54
N LEU A 164 11.59 21.54 -10.42
CA LEU A 164 12.49 20.81 -9.52
C LEU A 164 12.89 19.44 -10.10
N THR A 165 11.91 18.70 -10.62
CA THR A 165 12.11 17.31 -11.04
C THR A 165 12.38 17.16 -12.55
N GLY A 166 11.93 18.13 -13.36
CA GLY A 166 11.88 18.01 -14.81
C GLY A 166 10.65 17.27 -15.34
N LEU A 167 9.80 16.74 -14.46
CA LEU A 167 8.62 15.94 -14.80
C LEU A 167 7.35 16.79 -14.68
N ASP A 168 6.53 16.81 -15.72
CA ASP A 168 5.19 17.40 -15.66
C ASP A 168 4.17 16.33 -15.28
N LEU A 169 3.71 16.34 -14.03
CA LEU A 169 2.76 15.35 -13.53
C LEU A 169 1.38 15.38 -14.22
N ARG A 170 1.15 16.34 -15.10
CA ARG A 170 -0.09 16.47 -15.89
C ARG A 170 0.03 15.81 -17.27
N GLU A 171 1.23 15.45 -17.67
CA GLU A 171 1.54 14.81 -18.95
C GLU A 171 1.89 13.33 -18.66
N PHE A 172 1.42 12.45 -19.52
CA PHE A 172 1.78 11.04 -19.48
C PHE A 172 2.82 10.81 -20.57
N ASP A 173 4.09 10.65 -20.16
CA ASP A 173 5.20 10.24 -21.02
C ASP A 173 5.69 8.86 -20.63
#